data_8e932f4e329ccc752fe14affba9def86
#
_entry.id   8e932f4e329ccc752fe14affba9def86
#
_cell.length_a   1.000
_cell.length_b   1.000
_cell.length_c   1.000
_cell.angle_alpha   90.00
_cell.angle_beta   90.00
_cell.angle_gamma   90.00
#
_symmetry.space_group_name_H-M   'P 1'
#
loop_
_entity.id
_entity.type
_entity.pdbx_description
1 polymer ?
#
loop_
_entity_poly.entity_id
_entity_poly.type
_entity_poly.pdbx_seq_one_letter_code
_entity_poly.pdbx_strand_id
1 'polypeptide(L)'
;MSSSLSWRAGVLALAAVTGSSFAAEPIWDGNRVEMVAENLGPGVIAFYAADARELNAKGGAAATSSGLIVGRRGALLVDTMLNSRLNAQVLALARKATPLPLLYAVNTSAHGDHSYGNMYLPSATRVIQSAATRDYVDAHLADDKAFMLKNFGAGRGIEPIVARTGDVLVPPGGKVLVDLGGRTVEIIDFGFAQTGGDLFVWDGQSKVMWTGNPVIATRPSLPWLLDGHLVETLSTLRKVYAFLPADARVVPGHGVALGREDLRWHIDYLAEVQKQVQAAVDQRLTLEQTVARVTMPEYRGYVLFDWVHPSLNVPAAYKDLNRP
;
A
#
# COMPACT_ATOMS: atom_id res chain seq x y z
N MET A 1 -8.89 -4.74 -27.85
CA MET A 1 -9.88 -4.95 -26.77
C MET A 1 -9.15 -5.69 -25.65
N SER A 2 -8.42 -4.97 -24.79
CA SER A 2 -7.69 -5.56 -23.67
C SER A 2 -8.64 -5.66 -22.48
N SER A 3 -8.78 -6.86 -21.97
CA SER A 3 -9.68 -7.22 -20.88
C SER A 3 -9.24 -6.59 -19.56
N SER A 4 -10.02 -5.64 -19.07
CA SER A 4 -9.91 -4.95 -17.79
C SER A 4 -10.29 -5.82 -16.56
N LEU A 5 -9.88 -7.09 -16.54
CA LEU A 5 -10.35 -8.05 -15.52
C LEU A 5 -9.47 -8.13 -14.25
N SER A 6 -8.31 -7.49 -14.23
CA SER A 6 -7.28 -7.73 -13.22
C SER A 6 -7.49 -7.00 -11.88
N TRP A 7 -8.07 -5.83 -11.88
CA TRP A 7 -8.17 -4.98 -10.67
C TRP A 7 -9.25 -5.39 -9.66
N ARG A 8 -10.22 -6.18 -10.10
CA ARG A 8 -11.31 -6.65 -9.22
C ARG A 8 -10.88 -7.64 -8.15
N ALA A 9 -9.72 -8.25 -8.31
CA ALA A 9 -9.21 -9.26 -7.36
C ALA A 9 -8.57 -8.66 -6.10
N GLY A 10 -8.01 -7.47 -6.16
CA GLY A 10 -7.22 -6.90 -5.06
C GLY A 10 -8.01 -6.48 -3.84
N VAL A 11 -9.21 -5.96 -4.04
CA VAL A 11 -10.12 -5.61 -2.93
C VAL A 11 -10.88 -6.85 -2.43
N LEU A 12 -10.98 -7.91 -3.26
CA LEU A 12 -11.64 -9.18 -2.94
C LEU A 12 -10.93 -10.01 -1.86
N ALA A 13 -9.65 -9.84 -1.73
CA ALA A 13 -8.82 -10.78 -1.00
C ALA A 13 -8.99 -10.77 0.50
N LEU A 14 -9.34 -9.65 1.07
CA LEU A 14 -9.59 -9.55 2.52
C LEU A 14 -10.93 -10.14 2.96
N ALA A 15 -11.83 -10.41 2.01
CA ALA A 15 -13.19 -10.89 2.30
C ALA A 15 -13.42 -12.38 2.03
N ALA A 16 -12.54 -13.08 1.30
CA ALA A 16 -12.81 -14.43 0.79
C ALA A 16 -12.30 -15.57 1.67
N VAL A 17 -11.76 -15.31 2.87
CA VAL A 17 -11.38 -16.35 3.83
C VAL A 17 -12.61 -16.75 4.67
N THR A 18 -13.58 -17.40 4.02
CA THR A 18 -14.69 -18.08 4.71
C THR A 18 -14.26 -19.50 5.04
N GLY A 19 -13.74 -19.74 6.23
CA GLY A 19 -13.43 -21.12 6.62
C GLY A 19 -12.62 -21.31 7.90
N SER A 20 -12.66 -20.36 8.82
CA SER A 20 -12.27 -20.55 10.22
C SER A 20 -12.62 -19.27 10.99
N SER A 21 -13.21 -19.39 12.15
CA SER A 21 -13.83 -18.36 12.97
C SER A 21 -12.87 -17.29 13.54
N PHE A 22 -12.13 -16.65 12.67
CA PHE A 22 -11.69 -15.29 12.83
C PHE A 22 -12.44 -14.50 11.76
N ALA A 23 -13.59 -13.94 12.13
CA ALA A 23 -14.17 -12.88 11.36
C ALA A 23 -13.08 -11.77 11.31
N ALA A 24 -12.28 -11.77 10.22
CA ALA A 24 -11.35 -10.68 9.97
C ALA A 24 -12.22 -9.43 9.90
N GLU A 25 -12.13 -8.61 10.95
CA GLU A 25 -12.79 -7.33 10.98
C GLU A 25 -12.39 -6.57 9.72
N PRO A 26 -13.34 -5.92 9.04
CA PRO A 26 -12.95 -5.07 7.94
C PRO A 26 -11.97 -4.03 8.45
N ILE A 27 -10.77 -4.06 7.96
CA ILE A 27 -9.65 -3.18 8.34
C ILE A 27 -9.94 -1.68 8.10
N TRP A 28 -11.07 -1.36 7.49
CA TRP A 28 -11.57 -0.01 7.25
C TRP A 28 -12.85 0.34 8.02
N ASP A 29 -13.25 -0.45 9.01
CA ASP A 29 -14.33 -0.07 9.91
C ASP A 29 -13.83 0.90 10.97
N GLY A 30 -13.96 2.19 10.70
CA GLY A 30 -13.52 3.25 11.60
C GLY A 30 -14.25 3.31 12.95
N ASN A 31 -15.28 2.46 13.17
CA ASN A 31 -15.91 2.29 14.49
C ASN A 31 -15.11 1.34 15.39
N ARG A 32 -14.29 0.49 14.80
CA ARG A 32 -13.60 -0.62 15.46
C ARG A 32 -12.08 -0.45 15.43
N VAL A 33 -11.55 0.35 14.51
CA VAL A 33 -10.14 0.67 14.38
C VAL A 33 -9.84 1.96 15.12
N GLU A 34 -8.90 1.92 16.04
CA GLU A 34 -8.31 3.08 16.71
C GLU A 34 -6.94 3.37 16.07
N MET A 35 -6.74 4.61 15.59
CA MET A 35 -5.46 5.06 15.05
C MET A 35 -4.60 5.68 16.15
N VAL A 36 -3.32 5.29 16.19
CA VAL A 36 -2.32 5.83 17.13
C VAL A 36 -1.14 6.45 16.37
N ALA A 37 -0.33 7.25 17.08
CA ALA A 37 0.82 7.93 16.53
C ALA A 37 2.13 7.38 17.10
N GLU A 38 3.12 7.11 16.23
CA GLU A 38 4.50 6.80 16.60
C GLU A 38 5.44 7.90 16.08
N ASN A 39 6.24 8.49 16.94
CA ASN A 39 7.26 9.45 16.54
C ASN A 39 8.45 8.72 15.91
N LEU A 40 8.74 9.00 14.63
CA LEU A 40 9.85 8.42 13.89
C LEU A 40 11.08 9.33 13.80
N GLY A 41 10.94 10.58 14.28
CA GLY A 41 11.98 11.59 14.26
C GLY A 41 11.40 13.00 14.45
N PRO A 42 12.21 14.02 14.56
CA PRO A 42 11.72 15.39 14.73
C PRO A 42 10.76 15.80 13.61
N GLY A 43 9.46 15.95 13.93
CA GLY A 43 8.43 16.33 12.97
C GLY A 43 8.06 15.25 11.97
N VAL A 44 8.39 13.98 12.23
CA VAL A 44 8.03 12.83 11.39
C VAL A 44 7.31 11.79 12.22
N ILE A 45 6.06 11.51 11.88
CA ILE A 45 5.14 10.71 12.70
C ILE A 45 4.42 9.72 11.79
N ALA A 46 4.46 8.43 12.14
CA ALA A 46 3.61 7.42 11.53
C ALA A 46 2.28 7.31 12.28
N PHE A 47 1.21 7.06 11.55
CA PHE A 47 -0.11 6.74 12.10
C PHE A 47 -0.49 5.34 11.66
N TYR A 48 -0.91 4.49 12.57
CA TYR A 48 -1.35 3.12 12.28
C TYR A 48 -2.36 2.63 13.32
N ALA A 49 -3.01 1.52 13.05
CA ALA A 49 -3.97 0.94 13.98
C ALA A 49 -3.30 0.51 15.29
N ALA A 50 -3.94 0.76 16.42
CA ALA A 50 -3.39 0.47 17.74
C ALA A 50 -2.99 -1.00 17.93
N ASP A 51 -3.72 -1.92 17.27
CA ASP A 51 -3.47 -3.36 17.26
C ASP A 51 -2.49 -3.83 16.17
N ALA A 52 -1.95 -2.91 15.34
CA ALA A 52 -1.11 -3.25 14.19
C ALA A 52 0.08 -4.15 14.55
N ARG A 53 0.75 -3.88 15.68
CA ARG A 53 1.91 -4.68 16.12
C ARG A 53 1.51 -6.12 16.43
N GLU A 54 0.37 -6.30 17.10
CA GLU A 54 -0.15 -7.62 17.45
C GLU A 54 -0.62 -8.38 16.21
N LEU A 55 -1.36 -7.72 15.32
CA LEU A 55 -1.83 -8.30 14.06
C LEU A 55 -0.65 -8.72 13.17
N ASN A 56 0.34 -7.84 12.99
CA ASN A 56 1.52 -8.16 12.18
C ASN A 56 2.32 -9.33 12.78
N ALA A 57 2.48 -9.40 14.12
CA ALA A 57 3.18 -10.50 14.77
C ALA A 57 2.46 -11.85 14.58
N LYS A 58 1.14 -11.84 14.40
CA LYS A 58 0.32 -13.03 14.07
C LYS A 58 0.24 -13.29 12.56
N GLY A 59 0.98 -12.56 11.75
CA GLY A 59 0.98 -12.70 10.30
C GLY A 59 -0.21 -12.05 9.60
N GLY A 60 -0.94 -11.15 10.26
CA GLY A 60 -2.04 -10.37 9.69
C GLY A 60 -1.59 -9.00 9.19
N ALA A 61 -2.43 -8.33 8.41
CA ALA A 61 -2.32 -6.93 8.05
C ALA A 61 -3.28 -6.09 8.89
N ALA A 62 -2.84 -4.90 9.32
CA ALA A 62 -3.66 -3.94 10.04
C ALA A 62 -4.45 -3.03 9.08
N ALA A 63 -5.17 -2.05 9.61
CA ALA A 63 -5.66 -0.94 8.81
C ALA A 63 -4.50 -0.16 8.19
N THR A 64 -4.79 0.60 7.13
CA THR A 64 -3.82 1.39 6.36
C THR A 64 -2.97 2.26 7.27
N SER A 65 -1.67 2.26 7.03
CA SER A 65 -0.74 3.17 7.69
C SER A 65 -0.76 4.52 6.98
N SER A 66 -0.68 5.59 7.76
CA SER A 66 -0.58 6.96 7.28
C SER A 66 0.62 7.65 7.93
N GLY A 67 0.82 8.92 7.69
CA GLY A 67 1.87 9.65 8.37
C GLY A 67 1.83 11.15 8.16
N LEU A 68 2.61 11.85 8.98
CA LEU A 68 2.73 13.30 8.94
C LEU A 68 4.19 13.71 8.92
N ILE A 69 4.53 14.59 7.98
CA ILE A 69 5.85 15.23 7.90
C ILE A 69 5.65 16.73 8.09
N VAL A 70 6.31 17.30 9.10
CA VAL A 70 6.14 18.69 9.51
C VAL A 70 7.40 19.49 9.21
N GLY A 71 7.26 20.60 8.47
CA GLY A 71 8.27 21.64 8.30
C GLY A 71 7.87 22.92 9.02
N ARG A 72 8.57 24.02 8.74
CA ARG A 72 8.29 25.33 9.40
C ARG A 72 7.07 26.05 8.81
N ARG A 73 6.66 25.77 7.58
CA ARG A 73 5.53 26.44 6.89
C ARG A 73 4.24 25.65 6.95
N GLY A 74 4.31 24.35 7.20
CA GLY A 74 3.15 23.46 7.22
C GLY A 74 3.57 22.01 7.19
N ALA A 75 2.59 21.16 6.96
CA ALA A 75 2.74 19.70 6.99
C ALA A 75 2.28 19.04 5.68
N LEU A 76 2.78 17.82 5.47
CA LEU A 76 2.37 16.88 4.43
C LEU A 76 1.82 15.63 5.13
N LEU A 77 0.62 15.19 4.73
CA LEU A 77 0.00 13.94 5.13
C LEU A 77 0.29 12.86 4.09
N VAL A 78 0.66 11.67 4.52
CA VAL A 78 0.81 10.49 3.66
C VAL A 78 -0.39 9.59 3.88
N ASP A 79 -1.11 9.28 2.82
CA ASP A 79 -2.35 8.51 2.76
C ASP A 79 -3.49 9.06 3.65
N THR A 80 -4.69 9.03 3.12
CA THR A 80 -5.83 9.75 3.67
C THR A 80 -6.93 8.85 4.19
N MET A 81 -6.70 7.55 4.26
CA MET A 81 -7.67 6.54 4.67
C MET A 81 -8.85 6.36 3.71
N LEU A 82 -9.70 5.38 3.98
CA LEU A 82 -10.85 5.06 3.15
C LEU A 82 -12.05 5.97 3.42
N ASN A 83 -12.41 6.17 4.68
CA ASN A 83 -13.70 6.76 5.07
C ASN A 83 -13.56 7.92 6.05
N SER A 84 -14.67 8.60 6.32
CA SER A 84 -14.70 9.80 7.16
C SER A 84 -14.16 9.56 8.57
N ARG A 85 -14.46 8.41 9.19
CA ARG A 85 -14.04 8.14 10.58
C ARG A 85 -12.54 7.91 10.71
N LEU A 86 -11.96 7.08 9.85
CA LEU A 86 -10.52 6.85 9.83
C LEU A 86 -9.77 8.12 9.46
N ASN A 87 -10.24 8.85 8.44
CA ASN A 87 -9.66 10.14 8.09
C ASN A 87 -9.74 11.15 9.24
N ALA A 88 -10.89 11.25 9.93
CA ALA A 88 -11.05 12.16 11.06
C ALA A 88 -10.08 11.86 12.21
N GLN A 89 -9.81 10.57 12.50
CA GLN A 89 -8.81 10.18 13.50
C GLN A 89 -7.40 10.64 13.08
N VAL A 90 -7.01 10.39 11.84
CA VAL A 90 -5.70 10.78 11.30
C VAL A 90 -5.55 12.32 11.32
N LEU A 91 -6.57 13.06 10.89
CA LEU A 91 -6.55 14.53 10.96
C LEU A 91 -6.53 15.06 12.40
N ALA A 92 -7.15 14.37 13.34
CA ALA A 92 -7.08 14.72 14.75
C ALA A 92 -5.67 14.51 15.32
N LEU A 93 -5.02 13.39 14.99
CA LEU A 93 -3.62 13.11 15.36
C LEU A 93 -2.68 14.14 14.73
N ALA A 94 -2.88 14.49 13.46
CA ALA A 94 -2.10 15.53 12.78
C ALA A 94 -2.23 16.90 13.47
N ARG A 95 -3.46 17.33 13.80
CA ARG A 95 -3.69 18.60 14.54
C ARG A 95 -3.08 18.59 15.97
N LYS A 96 -3.05 17.44 16.62
CA LYS A 96 -2.38 17.28 17.92
C LYS A 96 -0.86 17.40 17.80
N ALA A 97 -0.30 16.94 16.67
CA ALA A 97 1.14 16.97 16.43
C ALA A 97 1.66 18.36 16.03
N THR A 98 0.86 19.16 15.35
CA THR A 98 1.25 20.51 14.89
C THR A 98 0.05 21.43 14.71
N PRO A 99 0.15 22.71 15.10
CA PRO A 99 -0.85 23.73 14.77
C PRO A 99 -0.72 24.28 13.33
N LEU A 100 0.33 23.90 12.60
CA LEU A 100 0.59 24.39 11.26
C LEU A 100 -0.41 23.83 10.25
N PRO A 101 -0.66 24.54 9.12
CA PRO A 101 -1.61 24.08 8.12
C PRO A 101 -1.13 22.81 7.41
N LEU A 102 -2.08 21.95 7.04
CA LEU A 102 -1.86 20.82 6.15
C LEU A 102 -1.80 21.36 4.71
N LEU A 103 -0.60 21.51 4.17
CA LEU A 103 -0.38 22.07 2.84
C LEU A 103 -0.59 21.02 1.74
N TYR A 104 -0.17 19.79 1.99
CA TYR A 104 -0.20 18.69 1.02
C TYR A 104 -0.72 17.41 1.65
N ALA A 105 -1.34 16.59 0.83
CA ALA A 105 -1.53 15.17 1.06
C ALA A 105 -0.99 14.40 -0.14
N VAL A 106 -0.39 13.23 0.07
CA VAL A 106 0.07 12.35 -0.99
C VAL A 106 -0.58 10.98 -0.83
N ASN A 107 -1.03 10.40 -1.94
CA ASN A 107 -1.50 9.02 -1.95
C ASN A 107 -0.41 8.13 -2.52
N THR A 108 -0.06 7.09 -1.77
CA THR A 108 0.94 6.11 -2.17
C THR A 108 0.41 5.12 -3.19
N SER A 109 -0.92 4.99 -3.31
CA SER A 109 -1.59 4.05 -4.20
C SER A 109 -2.96 4.56 -4.65
N ALA A 110 -3.51 3.95 -5.70
CA ALA A 110 -4.89 4.15 -6.15
C ALA A 110 -5.92 3.46 -5.26
N HIS A 111 -5.51 2.52 -4.40
CA HIS A 111 -6.44 1.80 -3.54
C HIS A 111 -7.19 2.76 -2.62
N GLY A 112 -8.49 2.47 -2.43
CA GLY A 112 -9.41 3.39 -1.76
C GLY A 112 -9.05 3.69 -0.31
N ASP A 113 -8.47 2.73 0.40
CA ASP A 113 -8.02 2.89 1.78
C ASP A 113 -6.79 3.81 1.92
N HIS A 114 -6.08 4.10 0.82
CA HIS A 114 -5.01 5.09 0.76
C HIS A 114 -5.49 6.46 0.25
N SER A 115 -6.56 6.51 -0.58
CA SER A 115 -6.86 7.70 -1.39
C SER A 115 -8.27 8.29 -1.22
N TYR A 116 -9.28 7.50 -0.86
CA TYR A 116 -10.66 7.97 -0.88
C TYR A 116 -10.99 8.95 0.25
N GLY A 117 -10.18 9.01 1.31
CA GLY A 117 -10.26 10.04 2.32
C GLY A 117 -9.87 11.44 1.86
N ASN A 118 -9.36 11.63 0.65
CA ASN A 118 -9.01 12.94 0.08
C ASN A 118 -10.18 13.93 0.15
N MET A 119 -11.42 13.46 -0.03
CA MET A 119 -12.61 14.31 0.01
C MET A 119 -12.83 15.01 1.36
N TYR A 120 -12.28 14.47 2.45
CA TYR A 120 -12.42 15.02 3.81
C TYR A 120 -11.29 15.96 4.21
N LEU A 121 -10.28 16.13 3.35
CA LEU A 121 -9.19 17.07 3.59
C LEU A 121 -9.68 18.52 3.53
N PRO A 122 -9.02 19.46 4.25
CA PRO A 122 -9.25 20.89 4.05
C PRO A 122 -9.16 21.28 2.56
N SER A 123 -10.00 22.20 2.13
CA SER A 123 -10.06 22.61 0.70
C SER A 123 -8.74 23.19 0.18
N ALA A 124 -7.97 23.84 1.07
CA ALA A 124 -6.67 24.43 0.73
C ALA A 124 -5.53 23.39 0.63
N THR A 125 -5.74 22.15 1.11
CA THR A 125 -4.73 21.08 1.02
C THR A 125 -4.63 20.59 -0.41
N ARG A 126 -3.44 20.61 -1.00
CA ARG A 126 -3.19 20.09 -2.35
C ARG A 126 -2.90 18.60 -2.30
N VAL A 127 -3.55 17.84 -3.17
CA VAL A 127 -3.35 16.39 -3.29
C VAL A 127 -2.28 16.08 -4.33
N ILE A 128 -1.33 15.23 -3.98
CA ILE A 128 -0.26 14.75 -4.86
C ILE A 128 -0.52 13.28 -5.18
N GLN A 129 -0.53 12.94 -6.46
CA GLN A 129 -0.76 11.56 -6.95
C GLN A 129 0.11 11.29 -8.18
N SER A 130 0.24 10.03 -8.58
CA SER A 130 0.62 9.71 -9.96
C SER A 130 -0.56 9.93 -10.91
N ALA A 131 -0.28 10.10 -12.20
CA ALA A 131 -1.34 10.18 -13.20
C ALA A 131 -2.19 8.89 -13.23
N ALA A 132 -1.55 7.73 -13.10
CA ALA A 132 -2.24 6.45 -13.08
C ALA A 132 -3.20 6.31 -11.88
N THR A 133 -2.81 6.78 -10.70
CA THR A 133 -3.69 6.82 -9.52
C THR A 133 -4.90 7.72 -9.75
N ARG A 134 -4.70 8.94 -10.27
CA ARG A 134 -5.78 9.86 -10.60
C ARG A 134 -6.75 9.23 -11.59
N ASP A 135 -6.23 8.74 -12.71
CA ASP A 135 -7.04 8.19 -13.80
C ASP A 135 -7.83 6.95 -13.35
N TYR A 136 -7.22 6.13 -12.49
CA TYR A 136 -7.92 4.99 -11.88
C TYR A 136 -9.10 5.44 -11.01
N VAL A 137 -8.88 6.36 -10.08
CA VAL A 137 -9.94 6.85 -9.17
C VAL A 137 -11.07 7.50 -9.96
N ASP A 138 -10.74 8.33 -10.96
CA ASP A 138 -11.74 8.99 -11.82
C ASP A 138 -12.59 7.97 -12.62
N ALA A 139 -11.98 6.88 -13.06
CA ALA A 139 -12.66 5.87 -13.87
C ALA A 139 -13.43 4.81 -13.06
N HIS A 140 -12.94 4.44 -11.86
CA HIS A 140 -13.37 3.21 -11.18
C HIS A 140 -14.00 3.41 -9.81
N LEU A 141 -14.05 4.62 -9.25
CA LEU A 141 -14.63 4.86 -7.92
C LEU A 141 -16.04 4.29 -7.75
N ALA A 142 -16.90 4.40 -8.78
CA ALA A 142 -18.26 3.89 -8.70
C ALA A 142 -18.30 2.35 -8.58
N ASP A 143 -17.45 1.67 -9.35
CA ASP A 143 -17.34 0.20 -9.33
C ASP A 143 -16.77 -0.28 -8.00
N ASP A 144 -15.74 0.41 -7.48
CA ASP A 144 -15.12 0.09 -6.19
C ASP A 144 -16.11 0.27 -5.04
N LYS A 145 -16.88 1.35 -5.05
CA LYS A 145 -17.96 1.57 -4.05
C LYS A 145 -18.99 0.46 -4.11
N ALA A 146 -19.48 0.11 -5.31
CA ALA A 146 -20.47 -0.96 -5.49
C ALA A 146 -19.92 -2.30 -4.97
N PHE A 147 -18.64 -2.60 -5.27
CA PHE A 147 -17.96 -3.78 -4.77
C PHE A 147 -17.87 -3.77 -3.23
N MET A 148 -17.41 -2.67 -2.63
CA MET A 148 -17.25 -2.56 -1.18
C MET A 148 -18.60 -2.69 -0.45
N LEU A 149 -19.64 -2.03 -0.93
CA LEU A 149 -20.98 -2.13 -0.36
C LEU A 149 -21.54 -3.56 -0.43
N LYS A 150 -21.31 -4.24 -1.57
CA LYS A 150 -21.75 -5.64 -1.76
C LYS A 150 -21.07 -6.60 -0.81
N ASN A 151 -19.76 -6.44 -0.59
CA ASN A 151 -18.94 -7.43 0.13
C ASN A 151 -18.78 -7.10 1.62
N PHE A 152 -18.84 -5.82 2.00
CA PHE A 152 -18.62 -5.37 3.38
C PHE A 152 -19.87 -4.80 4.05
N GLY A 153 -20.92 -4.53 3.29
CA GLY A 153 -22.18 -4.00 3.79
C GLY A 153 -22.21 -2.47 3.93
N ALA A 154 -23.42 -1.97 4.13
CA ALA A 154 -23.69 -0.56 4.31
C ALA A 154 -23.32 -0.04 5.71
N GLY A 155 -23.28 1.30 5.86
CA GLY A 155 -23.07 1.97 7.16
C GLY A 155 -21.61 2.05 7.60
N ARG A 156 -20.65 1.71 6.72
CA ARG A 156 -19.20 1.79 7.00
C ARG A 156 -18.56 3.06 6.45
N GLY A 157 -19.34 4.02 5.98
CA GLY A 157 -18.88 5.28 5.44
C GLY A 157 -18.36 5.21 4.02
N ILE A 158 -18.80 4.20 3.24
CA ILE A 158 -18.48 4.04 1.82
C ILE A 158 -19.44 4.85 0.94
N GLU A 159 -20.70 4.94 1.35
CA GLU A 159 -21.78 5.56 0.58
C GLU A 159 -21.48 7.02 0.19
N PRO A 160 -20.98 7.89 1.08
CA PRO A 160 -20.78 9.30 0.79
C PRO A 160 -19.50 9.59 -0.02
N ILE A 161 -18.64 8.59 -0.28
CA ILE A 161 -17.35 8.81 -0.94
C ILE A 161 -17.56 9.37 -2.36
N VAL A 162 -16.87 10.48 -2.65
CA VAL A 162 -16.75 11.09 -3.98
C VAL A 162 -15.27 11.28 -4.32
N ALA A 163 -14.95 11.31 -5.61
CA ALA A 163 -13.58 11.50 -6.06
C ALA A 163 -13.08 12.91 -5.70
N ARG A 164 -11.90 12.97 -5.12
CA ARG A 164 -11.04 14.16 -5.05
C ARG A 164 -9.64 13.73 -5.43
N THR A 165 -9.26 13.97 -6.67
CA THR A 165 -8.03 13.49 -7.28
C THR A 165 -6.92 14.56 -7.26
N GLY A 166 -5.75 14.21 -7.78
CA GLY A 166 -4.52 14.98 -7.57
C GLY A 166 -4.48 16.36 -8.23
N ASP A 167 -4.13 17.36 -7.44
CA ASP A 167 -3.78 18.72 -7.89
C ASP A 167 -2.36 18.81 -8.46
N VAL A 168 -1.47 17.91 -8.04
CA VAL A 168 -0.08 17.80 -8.45
C VAL A 168 0.20 16.37 -8.87
N LEU A 169 0.74 16.17 -10.06
CA LEU A 169 1.04 14.84 -10.57
C LEU A 169 2.54 14.59 -10.59
N VAL A 170 2.93 13.43 -10.04
CA VAL A 170 4.30 12.95 -10.14
C VAL A 170 4.47 12.33 -11.53
N PRO A 171 5.50 12.75 -12.32
CA PRO A 171 5.73 12.18 -13.63
C PRO A 171 6.21 10.73 -13.54
N PRO A 172 5.86 9.85 -14.52
CA PRO A 172 6.31 8.45 -14.53
C PRO A 172 7.84 8.34 -14.46
N GLY A 173 8.32 7.50 -13.52
CA GLY A 173 9.75 7.30 -13.27
C GLY A 173 10.49 8.54 -12.72
N GLY A 174 9.74 9.58 -12.33
CA GLY A 174 10.29 10.83 -11.84
C GLY A 174 9.99 11.11 -10.37
N LYS A 175 10.14 12.36 -9.98
CA LYS A 175 9.84 12.80 -8.62
C LYS A 175 9.35 14.24 -8.55
N VAL A 176 8.64 14.55 -7.46
CA VAL A 176 8.27 15.89 -7.03
C VAL A 176 8.95 16.20 -5.70
N LEU A 177 9.51 17.40 -5.58
CA LEU A 177 10.08 17.90 -4.33
C LEU A 177 9.09 18.86 -3.66
N VAL A 178 8.74 18.55 -2.41
CA VAL A 178 7.84 19.35 -1.59
C VAL A 178 8.63 20.06 -0.50
N ASP A 179 8.74 21.40 -0.60
CA ASP A 179 9.36 22.22 0.45
C ASP A 179 8.31 22.62 1.49
N LEU A 180 8.48 22.09 2.71
CA LEU A 180 7.64 22.41 3.88
C LEU A 180 8.23 23.55 4.75
N GLY A 181 9.22 24.26 4.25
CA GLY A 181 9.94 25.31 4.99
C GLY A 181 11.10 24.72 5.81
N GLY A 182 12.28 24.60 5.17
CA GLY A 182 13.47 24.02 5.79
C GLY A 182 13.44 22.51 5.92
N ARG A 183 12.46 21.87 5.30
CA ARG A 183 12.35 20.41 5.12
C ARG A 183 11.84 20.13 3.72
N THR A 184 12.60 19.39 2.95
CA THR A 184 12.21 18.96 1.61
C THR A 184 11.87 17.47 1.65
N VAL A 185 10.67 17.14 1.19
CA VAL A 185 10.19 15.76 1.05
C VAL A 185 10.23 15.38 -0.42
N GLU A 186 10.76 14.21 -0.74
CA GLU A 186 10.77 13.68 -2.10
C GLU A 186 9.60 12.70 -2.27
N ILE A 187 8.79 12.90 -3.30
CA ILE A 187 7.71 11.99 -3.71
C ILE A 187 8.15 11.36 -5.02
N ILE A 188 8.43 10.06 -4.99
CA ILE A 188 9.22 9.37 -6.02
C ILE A 188 8.39 8.25 -6.63
N ASP A 189 8.36 8.18 -7.96
CA ASP A 189 7.94 7.01 -8.71
C ASP A 189 9.19 6.17 -9.07
N PHE A 190 9.36 5.01 -8.44
CA PHE A 190 10.45 4.05 -8.75
C PHE A 190 10.07 3.08 -9.87
N GLY A 191 8.86 3.14 -10.37
CA GLY A 191 8.28 2.24 -11.35
C GLY A 191 7.16 1.38 -10.78
N PHE A 192 6.65 0.47 -11.60
CA PHE A 192 5.58 -0.43 -11.19
C PHE A 192 5.98 -1.26 -9.97
N ALA A 193 5.10 -1.33 -8.97
CA ALA A 193 5.29 -2.17 -7.79
C ALA A 193 4.05 -3.03 -7.51
N GLN A 194 3.04 -2.53 -6.79
CA GLN A 194 1.78 -3.25 -6.66
C GLN A 194 0.76 -2.79 -7.72
N THR A 195 0.81 -1.50 -8.06
CA THR A 195 -0.04 -0.85 -9.07
C THR A 195 0.83 -0.07 -10.05
N GLY A 196 0.23 0.44 -11.13
CA GLY A 196 0.91 1.34 -12.07
C GLY A 196 1.11 2.75 -11.52
N GLY A 197 0.66 3.04 -10.30
CA GLY A 197 0.63 4.39 -9.73
C GLY A 197 1.25 4.53 -8.35
N ASP A 198 2.04 3.54 -7.90
CA ASP A 198 2.64 3.57 -6.57
C ASP A 198 3.66 4.70 -6.43
N LEU A 199 3.55 5.46 -5.32
CA LEU A 199 4.48 6.53 -4.97
C LEU A 199 5.14 6.23 -3.62
N PHE A 200 6.42 6.58 -3.55
CA PHE A 200 7.26 6.45 -2.36
C PHE A 200 7.56 7.83 -1.80
N VAL A 201 7.32 8.03 -0.51
CA VAL A 201 7.49 9.34 0.14
C VAL A 201 8.71 9.30 1.03
N TRP A 202 9.73 10.06 0.69
CA TRP A 202 11.03 10.06 1.37
C TRP A 202 11.30 11.37 2.12
N ASP A 203 11.49 11.27 3.43
CA ASP A 203 12.08 12.34 4.25
C ASP A 203 13.55 12.02 4.56
N GLY A 204 14.45 12.63 3.80
CA GLY A 204 15.89 12.39 3.95
C GLY A 204 16.48 12.91 5.27
N GLN A 205 15.86 13.89 5.91
CA GLN A 205 16.35 14.42 7.19
C GLN A 205 16.17 13.43 8.34
N SER A 206 15.06 12.71 8.37
CA SER A 206 14.78 11.69 9.39
C SER A 206 15.04 10.27 8.90
N LYS A 207 15.43 10.09 7.62
CA LYS A 207 15.65 8.81 6.96
C LYS A 207 14.43 7.88 7.05
N VAL A 208 13.25 8.44 6.78
CA VAL A 208 11.97 7.71 6.82
C VAL A 208 11.36 7.68 5.43
N MET A 209 10.92 6.50 5.01
CA MET A 209 10.19 6.30 3.76
C MET A 209 8.83 5.64 4.01
N TRP A 210 7.76 6.20 3.45
CA TRP A 210 6.49 5.50 3.26
C TRP A 210 6.53 4.81 1.91
N THR A 211 6.29 3.51 1.91
CA THR A 211 6.26 2.69 0.69
C THR A 211 4.84 2.42 0.20
N GLY A 212 3.83 2.56 1.07
CA GLY A 212 2.51 2.04 0.76
C GLY A 212 2.54 0.52 0.54
N ASN A 213 1.62 0.03 -0.24
CA ASN A 213 1.35 -1.39 -0.48
C ASN A 213 2.44 -2.22 -1.20
N PRO A 214 3.40 -1.66 -1.93
CA PRO A 214 4.58 -2.42 -2.34
C PRO A 214 5.23 -3.21 -1.20
N VAL A 215 5.12 -2.68 0.03
CA VAL A 215 5.46 -3.40 1.27
C VAL A 215 4.21 -3.40 2.14
N ILE A 216 3.47 -4.51 2.17
CA ILE A 216 2.18 -4.62 2.90
C ILE A 216 2.39 -4.41 4.40
N ALA A 217 3.26 -5.21 5.03
CA ALA A 217 3.61 -5.14 6.45
C ALA A 217 4.95 -5.83 6.69
N THR A 218 5.41 -5.91 7.94
CA THR A 218 6.58 -6.73 8.30
C THR A 218 6.35 -8.21 7.98
N ARG A 219 7.43 -8.98 7.87
CA ARG A 219 7.32 -10.45 7.78
C ARG A 219 6.42 -11.02 8.87
N PRO A 220 5.58 -12.05 8.57
CA PRO A 220 5.61 -12.90 7.39
C PRO A 220 4.71 -12.43 6.23
N SER A 221 4.25 -11.17 6.21
CA SER A 221 3.42 -10.68 5.10
C SER A 221 4.17 -10.78 3.76
N LEU A 222 3.41 -10.95 2.68
CA LEU A 222 3.94 -11.13 1.33
C LEU A 222 3.50 -9.98 0.42
N PRO A 223 4.31 -9.61 -0.58
CA PRO A 223 3.86 -8.74 -1.66
C PRO A 223 2.67 -9.36 -2.41
N TRP A 224 1.80 -8.52 -2.97
CA TRP A 224 0.65 -8.96 -3.76
C TRP A 224 0.82 -8.52 -5.21
N LEU A 225 0.94 -9.47 -6.12
CA LEU A 225 1.04 -9.22 -7.56
C LEU A 225 -0.36 -9.10 -8.18
N LEU A 226 -1.14 -8.08 -7.75
CA LEU A 226 -2.54 -7.91 -8.14
C LEU A 226 -2.72 -7.78 -9.66
N ASP A 227 -1.84 -7.03 -10.32
CA ASP A 227 -1.89 -6.78 -11.76
C ASP A 227 -0.88 -7.63 -12.55
N GLY A 228 -0.21 -8.56 -11.91
CA GLY A 228 0.94 -9.26 -12.47
C GLY A 228 2.22 -8.46 -12.27
N HIS A 229 3.09 -8.42 -13.28
CA HIS A 229 4.32 -7.61 -13.27
C HIS A 229 5.33 -8.00 -12.19
N LEU A 230 5.57 -9.32 -12.00
CA LEU A 230 6.59 -9.83 -11.07
C LEU A 230 7.96 -9.18 -11.30
N VAL A 231 8.38 -9.11 -12.57
CA VAL A 231 9.74 -8.63 -12.93
C VAL A 231 9.89 -7.16 -12.58
N GLU A 232 8.91 -6.34 -12.91
CA GLU A 232 8.90 -4.92 -12.62
C GLU A 232 8.79 -4.66 -11.12
N THR A 233 7.91 -5.35 -10.40
CA THR A 233 7.75 -5.24 -8.94
C THR A 233 9.04 -5.57 -8.22
N LEU A 234 9.68 -6.68 -8.56
CA LEU A 234 10.97 -7.08 -7.99
C LEU A 234 12.07 -6.04 -8.29
N SER A 235 12.11 -5.53 -9.52
CA SER A 235 13.04 -4.47 -9.92
C SER A 235 12.84 -3.20 -9.10
N THR A 236 11.57 -2.77 -8.91
CA THR A 236 11.23 -1.57 -8.13
C THR A 236 11.62 -1.73 -6.66
N LEU A 237 11.29 -2.85 -6.03
CA LEU A 237 11.69 -3.08 -4.63
C LEU A 237 13.21 -3.12 -4.45
N ARG A 238 13.95 -3.67 -5.42
CA ARG A 238 15.44 -3.62 -5.41
C ARG A 238 15.97 -2.19 -5.53
N LYS A 239 15.36 -1.34 -6.38
CA LYS A 239 15.72 0.09 -6.47
C LYS A 239 15.45 0.81 -5.16
N VAL A 240 14.30 0.59 -4.54
CA VAL A 240 13.95 1.16 -3.23
C VAL A 240 14.96 0.73 -2.17
N TYR A 241 15.27 -0.57 -2.09
CA TYR A 241 16.26 -1.08 -1.15
C TYR A 241 17.66 -0.47 -1.36
N ALA A 242 18.08 -0.32 -2.60
CA ALA A 242 19.37 0.30 -2.93
C ALA A 242 19.42 1.81 -2.64
N PHE A 243 18.28 2.51 -2.78
CA PHE A 243 18.15 3.93 -2.49
C PHE A 243 18.26 4.23 -0.99
N LEU A 244 17.74 3.36 -0.13
CA LEU A 244 17.63 3.58 1.31
C LEU A 244 18.99 3.42 2.01
N PRO A 245 19.38 4.35 2.90
CA PRO A 245 20.53 4.13 3.80
C PRO A 245 20.25 2.99 4.79
N ALA A 246 21.30 2.40 5.34
CA ALA A 246 21.19 1.22 6.20
C ALA A 246 20.34 1.44 7.47
N ASP A 247 20.33 2.66 7.99
CA ASP A 247 19.59 3.08 9.16
C ASP A 247 18.20 3.69 8.84
N ALA A 248 17.72 3.54 7.60
CA ALA A 248 16.40 4.02 7.22
C ALA A 248 15.29 3.23 7.92
N ARG A 249 14.23 3.96 8.25
CA ARG A 249 12.94 3.38 8.67
C ARG A 249 11.95 3.42 7.51
N VAL A 250 11.10 2.40 7.44
CA VAL A 250 10.11 2.24 6.38
C VAL A 250 8.74 2.09 7.01
N VAL A 251 7.78 2.90 6.57
CA VAL A 251 6.38 2.77 6.93
C VAL A 251 5.68 2.01 5.81
N PRO A 252 5.21 0.78 6.06
CA PRO A 252 4.53 -0.05 5.08
C PRO A 252 3.08 0.38 4.89
N GLY A 253 2.36 -0.26 3.96
CA GLY A 253 0.95 0.04 3.70
C GLY A 253 0.02 -0.27 4.89
N HIS A 254 0.29 -1.36 5.65
CA HIS A 254 -0.64 -1.91 6.65
C HIS A 254 0.04 -2.40 7.90
N GLY A 255 0.81 -1.57 8.57
CA GLY A 255 1.51 -2.01 9.78
C GLY A 255 2.40 -0.97 10.43
N VAL A 256 3.13 -1.43 11.43
CA VAL A 256 4.10 -0.60 12.15
C VAL A 256 5.34 -0.35 11.30
N ALA A 257 6.08 0.72 11.62
CA ALA A 257 7.33 1.02 10.95
C ALA A 257 8.37 -0.09 11.16
N LEU A 258 9.10 -0.39 10.09
CA LEU A 258 10.10 -1.45 9.99
C LEU A 258 11.47 -0.87 9.56
N GLY A 259 12.52 -1.69 9.59
CA GLY A 259 13.84 -1.30 9.12
C GLY A 259 14.05 -1.60 7.63
N ARG A 260 15.07 -0.98 7.01
CA ARG A 260 15.42 -1.24 5.62
C ARG A 260 15.65 -2.74 5.34
N GLU A 261 16.28 -3.47 6.25
CA GLU A 261 16.60 -4.88 6.05
C GLU A 261 15.35 -5.78 6.01
N ASP A 262 14.22 -5.34 6.57
CA ASP A 262 12.96 -6.09 6.49
C ASP A 262 12.42 -6.16 5.05
N LEU A 263 12.83 -5.22 4.16
CA LEU A 263 12.47 -5.28 2.74
C LEU A 263 13.06 -6.51 2.04
N ARG A 264 14.17 -7.08 2.57
CA ARG A 264 14.75 -8.30 1.99
C ARG A 264 13.80 -9.46 1.97
N TRP A 265 12.95 -9.59 3.01
CA TRP A 265 11.93 -10.63 3.04
C TRP A 265 11.04 -10.61 1.79
N HIS A 266 10.59 -9.42 1.39
CA HIS A 266 9.72 -9.23 0.22
C HIS A 266 10.49 -9.46 -1.09
N ILE A 267 11.71 -8.96 -1.18
CA ILE A 267 12.59 -9.12 -2.34
C ILE A 267 12.96 -10.60 -2.53
N ASP A 268 13.37 -11.28 -1.47
CA ASP A 268 13.80 -12.67 -1.51
C ASP A 268 12.63 -13.59 -1.87
N TYR A 269 11.43 -13.32 -1.32
CA TYR A 269 10.22 -14.03 -1.71
C TYR A 269 9.94 -13.91 -3.20
N LEU A 270 9.90 -12.69 -3.75
CA LEU A 270 9.63 -12.48 -5.18
C LEU A 270 10.73 -13.07 -6.08
N ALA A 271 11.98 -12.98 -5.65
CA ALA A 271 13.10 -13.58 -6.37
C ALA A 271 12.99 -15.11 -6.42
N GLU A 272 12.57 -15.75 -5.32
CA GLU A 272 12.37 -17.20 -5.30
C GLU A 272 11.13 -17.62 -6.09
N VAL A 273 10.03 -16.83 -6.05
CA VAL A 273 8.88 -17.03 -6.95
C VAL A 273 9.33 -16.97 -8.40
N GLN A 274 10.10 -15.93 -8.78
CA GLN A 274 10.63 -15.78 -10.13
C GLN A 274 11.43 -17.01 -10.57
N LYS A 275 12.35 -17.46 -9.73
CA LYS A 275 13.22 -18.61 -10.02
C LYS A 275 12.43 -19.90 -10.19
N GLN A 276 11.52 -20.20 -9.28
CA GLN A 276 10.76 -21.47 -9.32
C GLN A 276 9.73 -21.48 -10.45
N VAL A 277 9.05 -20.36 -10.70
CA VAL A 277 8.10 -20.26 -11.82
C VAL A 277 8.82 -20.29 -13.15
N GLN A 278 9.97 -19.61 -13.30
CA GLN A 278 10.78 -19.70 -14.52
C GLN A 278 11.19 -21.14 -14.82
N ALA A 279 11.67 -21.88 -13.80
CA ALA A 279 12.03 -23.28 -13.97
C ALA A 279 10.83 -24.17 -14.37
N ALA A 280 9.61 -23.84 -13.97
CA ALA A 280 8.40 -24.53 -14.39
C ALA A 280 8.03 -24.17 -15.85
N VAL A 281 8.15 -22.91 -16.25
CA VAL A 281 7.95 -22.44 -17.62
C VAL A 281 8.95 -23.11 -18.58
N ASP A 282 10.24 -23.17 -18.21
CA ASP A 282 11.29 -23.80 -19.01
C ASP A 282 11.01 -25.31 -19.22
N GLN A 283 10.37 -25.96 -18.25
CA GLN A 283 9.89 -27.35 -18.35
C GLN A 283 8.53 -27.48 -19.04
N ARG A 284 7.96 -26.38 -19.54
CA ARG A 284 6.65 -26.32 -20.21
C ARG A 284 5.50 -26.86 -19.35
N LEU A 285 5.57 -26.68 -18.03
CA LEU A 285 4.48 -27.03 -17.14
C LEU A 285 3.29 -26.08 -17.38
N THR A 286 2.08 -26.61 -17.23
CA THR A 286 0.86 -25.78 -17.24
C THR A 286 0.81 -24.90 -16.01
N LEU A 287 -0.05 -23.88 -16.01
CA LEU A 287 -0.30 -23.04 -14.84
C LEU A 287 -0.68 -23.88 -13.61
N GLU A 288 -1.60 -24.84 -13.78
CA GLU A 288 -2.05 -25.72 -12.71
C GLU A 288 -0.88 -26.56 -12.12
N GLN A 289 -0.05 -27.14 -12.99
CA GLN A 289 1.15 -27.89 -12.57
C GLN A 289 2.16 -26.97 -11.89
N THR A 290 2.31 -25.74 -12.34
CA THR A 290 3.21 -24.75 -11.73
C THR A 290 2.74 -24.38 -10.33
N VAL A 291 1.45 -24.07 -10.14
CA VAL A 291 0.86 -23.78 -8.83
C VAL A 291 1.04 -24.95 -7.86
N ALA A 292 0.79 -26.18 -8.33
CA ALA A 292 0.96 -27.37 -7.49
C ALA A 292 2.42 -27.63 -7.08
N ARG A 293 3.40 -27.18 -7.90
CA ARG A 293 4.83 -27.39 -7.67
C ARG A 293 5.48 -26.29 -6.84
N VAL A 294 5.11 -25.03 -7.08
CA VAL A 294 5.70 -23.85 -6.42
C VAL A 294 4.94 -23.58 -5.12
N THR A 295 5.31 -24.26 -4.04
CA THR A 295 4.56 -24.23 -2.77
C THR A 295 5.19 -23.37 -1.67
N MET A 296 6.49 -23.13 -1.70
CA MET A 296 7.32 -22.27 -0.85
C MET A 296 6.93 -22.31 0.66
N PRO A 297 6.98 -23.48 1.32
CA PRO A 297 6.52 -23.65 2.70
C PRO A 297 7.29 -22.79 3.72
N GLU A 298 8.52 -22.38 3.42
CA GLU A 298 9.38 -21.51 4.24
C GLU A 298 8.82 -20.08 4.39
N TYR A 299 7.94 -19.66 3.49
CA TYR A 299 7.26 -18.37 3.54
C TYR A 299 5.85 -18.42 4.17
N ARG A 300 5.43 -19.59 4.67
CA ARG A 300 4.18 -19.72 5.42
C ARG A 300 4.24 -18.93 6.73
N GLY A 301 3.05 -18.55 7.24
CA GLY A 301 2.91 -17.74 8.44
C GLY A 301 2.09 -16.47 8.22
N TYR A 302 2.03 -15.98 6.98
CA TYR A 302 1.08 -14.95 6.60
C TYR A 302 -0.34 -15.54 6.59
N VAL A 303 -1.30 -14.86 7.25
CA VAL A 303 -2.68 -15.38 7.36
C VAL A 303 -3.37 -15.54 6.02
N LEU A 304 -2.95 -14.79 5.00
CA LEU A 304 -3.47 -14.86 3.64
C LEU A 304 -2.57 -15.70 2.70
N PHE A 305 -1.59 -16.43 3.23
CA PHE A 305 -0.63 -17.19 2.40
C PHE A 305 -1.31 -18.08 1.38
N ASP A 306 -2.29 -18.88 1.82
CA ASP A 306 -2.96 -19.87 0.95
C ASP A 306 -3.83 -19.24 -0.15
N TRP A 307 -4.08 -17.92 -0.04
CA TRP A 307 -4.68 -17.15 -1.13
C TRP A 307 -3.62 -16.37 -1.92
N VAL A 308 -2.75 -15.59 -1.25
CA VAL A 308 -1.79 -14.70 -1.91
C VAL A 308 -0.80 -15.49 -2.75
N HIS A 309 -0.22 -16.59 -2.20
CA HIS A 309 0.82 -17.32 -2.90
C HIS A 309 0.27 -18.15 -4.08
N PRO A 310 -0.61 -19.15 -3.88
CA PRO A 310 -1.04 -20.03 -4.97
C PRO A 310 -2.09 -19.43 -5.90
N SER A 311 -2.93 -18.50 -5.42
CA SER A 311 -4.05 -18.00 -6.22
C SER A 311 -3.82 -16.63 -6.82
N LEU A 312 -2.78 -15.90 -6.36
CA LEU A 312 -2.44 -14.57 -6.87
C LEU A 312 -1.02 -14.55 -7.44
N ASN A 313 0.01 -14.74 -6.59
CA ASN A 313 1.40 -14.47 -6.98
C ASN A 313 1.97 -15.46 -7.99
N VAL A 314 1.76 -16.78 -7.79
CA VAL A 314 2.25 -17.79 -8.74
C VAL A 314 1.56 -17.67 -10.11
N PRO A 315 0.22 -17.51 -10.21
CA PRO A 315 -0.43 -17.25 -11.49
C PRO A 315 0.03 -15.95 -12.17
N ALA A 316 0.20 -14.86 -11.42
CA ALA A 316 0.70 -13.61 -11.96
C ALA A 316 2.13 -13.76 -12.52
N ALA A 317 3.02 -14.40 -11.75
CA ALA A 317 4.37 -14.70 -12.17
C ALA A 317 4.43 -15.60 -13.40
N TYR A 318 3.61 -16.65 -13.44
CA TYR A 318 3.51 -17.55 -14.60
C TYR A 318 3.10 -16.79 -15.87
N LYS A 319 2.08 -15.94 -15.75
CA LYS A 319 1.61 -15.11 -16.88
C LYS A 319 2.70 -14.14 -17.35
N ASP A 320 3.46 -13.57 -16.44
CA ASP A 320 4.51 -12.61 -16.74
C ASP A 320 5.73 -13.26 -17.42
N LEU A 321 6.14 -14.43 -16.93
CA LEU A 321 7.34 -15.14 -17.40
C LEU A 321 7.08 -16.05 -18.62
N ASN A 322 5.82 -16.42 -18.89
CA ASN A 322 5.43 -17.26 -20.03
C ASN A 322 4.92 -16.43 -21.23
N ARG A 323 5.33 -15.18 -21.33
CA ARG A 323 5.04 -14.36 -22.54
C ARG A 323 5.89 -14.83 -23.71
N PRO A 324 5.31 -14.92 -24.93
CA PRO A 324 6.04 -15.30 -26.13
C PRO A 324 7.10 -14.25 -26.51
#